data_3dcc14f0e3b25fcb6332e7b4a3de683b
#
_entry.id   3dcc14f0e3b25fcb6332e7b4a3de683b
#
_cell.length_a   1.000
_cell.length_b   1.000
_cell.length_c   1.000
_cell.angle_alpha   90.00
_cell.angle_beta   90.00
_cell.angle_gamma   90.00
#
_symmetry.space_group_name_H-M   'P 1'
#
loop_
_entity.id
_entity.type
_entity.pdbx_description
1 polymer ?
#
loop_
_entity_poly.entity_id
_entity_poly.type
_entity_poly.pdbx_seq_one_letter_code
_entity_poly.pdbx_strand_id
1 'polypeptide(L)'
;MKGQNYLTQTIQRLVAVIALLVFSSAAMAHTGLKVSNPADGAVVNQAPEELHLTFTAEVALVRLSVTDAMGKQLELDFKPSTDRSTEYHIPMPAMQMGSLKVEWAAIGEDGHTVTNTFAYTVDPAASAHGHGADHQHSEEHHAAHGGDSHAH
;
A
#
# COMPACT_ATOMS: atom_id res chain seq x y z
N MET A 1 9.68 54.27 -33.20
CA MET A 1 10.26 53.04 -32.63
C MET A 1 9.75 52.65 -31.22
N LYS A 2 8.72 53.28 -30.67
CA LYS A 2 8.18 52.93 -29.34
C LYS A 2 7.08 51.85 -29.37
N GLY A 3 6.49 51.56 -30.53
CA GLY A 3 5.38 50.58 -30.61
C GLY A 3 5.76 49.11 -30.59
N GLN A 4 6.98 48.75 -30.97
CA GLN A 4 7.43 47.35 -31.03
C GLN A 4 7.68 46.75 -29.64
N ASN A 5 8.06 47.54 -28.66
CA ASN A 5 8.36 47.06 -27.31
C ASN A 5 7.09 46.67 -26.52
N TYR A 6 5.97 47.33 -26.78
CA TYR A 6 4.69 47.03 -26.11
C TYR A 6 4.12 45.71 -26.62
N LEU A 7 4.23 45.46 -27.93
CA LEU A 7 3.74 44.21 -28.52
C LEU A 7 4.52 42.99 -27.97
N THR A 8 5.85 43.12 -27.91
CA THR A 8 6.75 42.08 -27.40
C THR A 8 6.48 41.83 -25.90
N GLN A 9 6.31 42.87 -25.10
CA GLN A 9 5.99 42.75 -23.67
C GLN A 9 4.62 42.12 -23.45
N THR A 10 3.63 42.43 -24.27
CA THR A 10 2.28 41.87 -24.15
C THR A 10 2.30 40.39 -24.50
N ILE A 11 3.02 39.98 -25.54
CA ILE A 11 3.19 38.57 -25.93
C ILE A 11 3.91 37.79 -24.83
N GLN A 12 4.99 38.35 -24.26
CA GLN A 12 5.72 37.69 -23.16
C GLN A 12 4.86 37.49 -21.91
N ARG A 13 4.02 38.48 -21.56
CA ARG A 13 3.09 38.37 -20.44
C ARG A 13 2.00 37.30 -20.68
N LEU A 14 1.48 37.24 -21.92
CA LEU A 14 0.49 36.26 -22.32
C LEU A 14 1.06 34.86 -22.27
N VAL A 15 2.28 34.64 -22.77
CA VAL A 15 2.97 33.36 -22.72
C VAL A 15 3.25 32.93 -21.27
N ALA A 16 3.67 33.87 -20.40
CA ALA A 16 3.88 33.58 -18.99
C ALA A 16 2.60 33.17 -18.25
N VAL A 17 1.46 33.82 -18.56
CA VAL A 17 0.16 33.46 -17.97
C VAL A 17 -0.32 32.09 -18.47
N ILE A 18 -0.13 31.78 -19.76
CA ILE A 18 -0.48 30.47 -20.32
C ILE A 18 0.42 29.39 -19.73
N ALA A 19 1.72 29.64 -19.55
CA ALA A 19 2.65 28.71 -18.90
C ALA A 19 2.26 28.42 -17.45
N LEU A 20 1.79 29.44 -16.69
CA LEU A 20 1.31 29.22 -15.32
C LEU A 20 0.04 28.38 -15.25
N LEU A 21 -0.86 28.50 -16.23
CA LEU A 21 -2.11 27.71 -16.29
C LEU A 21 -1.87 26.26 -16.66
N VAL A 22 -0.81 25.93 -17.39
CA VAL A 22 -0.48 24.55 -17.76
C VAL A 22 0.17 23.77 -16.60
N PHE A 23 0.80 24.45 -15.63
CA PHE A 23 1.38 23.82 -14.45
C PHE A 23 0.37 23.52 -13.32
N SER A 24 -0.89 23.91 -13.48
CA SER A 24 -1.95 23.61 -12.50
C SER A 24 -2.53 22.20 -12.62
N SER A 25 -1.94 21.33 -13.44
CA SER A 25 -2.46 20.00 -13.67
C SER A 25 -1.88 19.00 -12.71
N ALA A 26 -2.78 18.44 -11.93
CA ALA A 26 -2.71 17.13 -11.33
C ALA A 26 -1.76 16.96 -10.14
N ALA A 27 -2.10 17.55 -9.01
CA ALA A 27 -2.06 16.74 -7.82
C ALA A 27 -3.12 15.63 -8.01
N MET A 28 -2.80 14.60 -8.78
CA MET A 28 -3.55 13.35 -8.78
C MET A 28 -3.33 12.78 -7.38
N ALA A 29 -4.20 13.12 -6.46
CA ALA A 29 -4.36 12.37 -5.24
C ALA A 29 -4.82 10.97 -5.68
N HIS A 30 -3.85 10.08 -5.92
CA HIS A 30 -4.14 8.69 -6.21
C HIS A 30 -4.81 8.12 -4.97
N THR A 31 -6.12 8.12 -4.98
CA THR A 31 -6.93 7.43 -3.99
C THR A 31 -6.60 5.96 -4.10
N GLY A 32 -5.98 5.41 -3.09
CA GLY A 32 -5.55 4.01 -3.06
C GLY A 32 -5.52 3.47 -1.65
N LEU A 33 -5.46 2.15 -1.55
CA LEU A 33 -5.24 1.47 -0.28
C LEU A 33 -3.78 1.74 0.17
N LYS A 34 -3.64 2.34 1.33
CA LYS A 34 -2.35 2.67 1.95
C LYS A 34 -1.80 1.51 2.75
N VAL A 35 -2.66 0.90 3.56
CA VAL A 35 -2.33 -0.22 4.44
C VAL A 35 -3.55 -1.11 4.58
N SER A 36 -3.33 -2.42 4.67
CA SER A 36 -4.32 -3.39 5.12
C SER A 36 -3.76 -4.21 6.29
N ASN A 37 -4.64 -4.68 7.15
CA ASN A 37 -4.31 -5.67 8.17
C ASN A 37 -5.40 -6.77 8.12
N PRO A 38 -5.04 -8.01 7.74
CA PRO A 38 -3.71 -8.46 7.32
C PRO A 38 -3.16 -7.72 6.10
N ALA A 39 -1.83 -7.58 6.05
CA ALA A 39 -1.15 -6.95 4.91
C ALA A 39 -1.18 -7.85 3.66
N ASP A 40 -1.01 -7.24 2.49
CA ASP A 40 -0.86 -8.01 1.24
C ASP A 40 0.35 -8.97 1.33
N GLY A 41 0.12 -10.24 0.98
CA GLY A 41 1.10 -11.31 1.08
C GLY A 41 1.38 -11.83 2.51
N ALA A 42 0.71 -11.31 3.52
CA ALA A 42 0.93 -11.74 4.90
C ALA A 42 0.50 -13.20 5.12
N VAL A 43 1.27 -13.89 5.96
CA VAL A 43 0.88 -15.19 6.53
C VAL A 43 0.63 -14.99 8.02
N VAL A 44 -0.60 -15.23 8.45
CA VAL A 44 -1.02 -15.09 9.85
C VAL A 44 -1.35 -16.45 10.43
N ASN A 45 -1.01 -16.68 11.70
CA ASN A 45 -1.27 -17.95 12.38
C ASN A 45 -2.67 -18.06 13.00
N GLN A 46 -3.40 -16.96 13.04
CA GLN A 46 -4.78 -16.88 13.52
C GLN A 46 -5.65 -16.15 12.51
N ALA A 47 -6.88 -16.61 12.33
CA ALA A 47 -7.87 -15.91 11.53
C ALA A 47 -8.11 -14.52 12.13
N PRO A 48 -7.99 -13.43 11.37
CA PRO A 48 -8.28 -12.10 11.86
C PRO A 48 -9.78 -11.96 12.18
N GLU A 49 -10.09 -11.32 13.29
CA GLU A 49 -11.47 -11.00 13.66
C GLU A 49 -12.04 -9.87 12.82
N GLU A 50 -11.16 -8.99 12.34
CA GLU A 50 -11.48 -7.83 11.48
C GLU A 50 -10.48 -7.70 10.36
N LEU A 51 -10.97 -7.26 9.21
CA LEU A 51 -10.15 -6.74 8.12
C LEU A 51 -10.09 -5.22 8.26
N HIS A 52 -8.88 -4.70 8.45
CA HIS A 52 -8.66 -3.27 8.59
C HIS A 52 -8.07 -2.70 7.29
N LEU A 53 -8.72 -1.69 6.73
CA LEU A 53 -8.29 -1.03 5.49
C LEU A 53 -8.08 0.46 5.76
N THR A 54 -6.89 0.97 5.43
CA THR A 54 -6.58 2.40 5.50
C THR A 54 -6.28 2.91 4.10
N PHE A 55 -6.99 3.95 3.69
CA PHE A 55 -6.83 4.59 2.39
C PHE A 55 -5.97 5.86 2.48
N THR A 56 -5.44 6.30 1.35
CA THR A 56 -4.62 7.52 1.25
C THR A 56 -5.44 8.81 1.36
N ALA A 57 -6.74 8.75 1.11
CA ALA A 57 -7.71 9.83 1.20
C ALA A 57 -9.07 9.28 1.62
N GLU A 58 -10.03 10.14 1.94
CA GLU A 58 -11.40 9.73 2.24
C GLU A 58 -12.08 9.13 1.00
N VAL A 59 -12.61 7.92 1.15
CA VAL A 59 -13.31 7.18 0.10
C VAL A 59 -14.64 6.67 0.60
N ALA A 60 -15.58 6.45 -0.32
CA ALA A 60 -16.76 5.62 -0.07
C ALA A 60 -16.45 4.19 -0.52
N LEU A 61 -16.37 3.25 0.41
CA LEU A 61 -16.16 1.82 0.10
C LEU A 61 -17.47 1.22 -0.39
N VAL A 62 -17.57 0.98 -1.70
CA VAL A 62 -18.83 0.57 -2.35
C VAL A 62 -18.89 -0.92 -2.67
N ARG A 63 -17.75 -1.62 -2.61
CA ARG A 63 -17.68 -3.07 -2.76
C ARG A 63 -16.53 -3.63 -1.96
N LEU A 64 -16.80 -4.75 -1.30
CA LEU A 64 -15.79 -5.58 -0.66
C LEU A 64 -16.23 -7.03 -0.76
N SER A 65 -15.31 -7.90 -1.16
CA SER A 65 -15.51 -9.34 -1.17
C SER A 65 -14.23 -10.05 -0.78
N VAL A 66 -14.36 -11.15 -0.07
CA VAL A 66 -13.26 -12.04 0.29
C VAL A 66 -13.59 -13.43 -0.24
N THR A 67 -12.63 -14.02 -0.95
CA THR A 67 -12.79 -15.32 -1.62
C THR A 67 -11.68 -16.26 -1.14
N ASP A 68 -12.02 -17.50 -0.82
CA ASP A 68 -11.05 -18.52 -0.44
C ASP A 68 -10.34 -19.14 -1.64
N ALA A 69 -9.36 -20.01 -1.39
CA ALA A 69 -8.58 -20.68 -2.42
C ALA A 69 -9.42 -21.59 -3.35
N MET A 70 -10.62 -21.98 -2.95
CA MET A 70 -11.55 -22.78 -3.76
C MET A 70 -12.51 -21.91 -4.59
N GLY A 71 -12.39 -20.58 -4.49
CA GLY A 71 -13.26 -19.65 -5.20
C GLY A 71 -14.59 -19.38 -4.49
N LYS A 72 -14.75 -19.83 -3.26
CA LYS A 72 -15.95 -19.57 -2.46
C LYS A 72 -15.84 -18.21 -1.80
N GLN A 73 -16.85 -17.38 -2.00
CA GLN A 73 -16.95 -16.08 -1.32
C GLN A 73 -17.36 -16.25 0.13
N LEU A 74 -16.68 -15.57 1.05
CA LEU A 74 -17.04 -15.47 2.44
C LEU A 74 -18.23 -14.52 2.64
N GLU A 75 -19.12 -14.86 3.57
CA GLU A 75 -20.19 -13.95 3.96
C GLU A 75 -19.62 -12.91 4.94
N LEU A 76 -19.65 -11.64 4.53
CA LEU A 76 -19.17 -10.52 5.33
C LEU A 76 -20.36 -9.69 5.81
N ASP A 77 -20.29 -9.17 7.02
CA ASP A 77 -21.22 -8.14 7.49
C ASP A 77 -20.76 -6.77 6.99
N PHE A 78 -20.72 -6.65 5.66
CA PHE A 78 -20.36 -5.42 4.95
C PHE A 78 -21.56 -4.91 4.16
N LYS A 79 -21.86 -3.63 4.33
CA LYS A 79 -22.89 -2.93 3.55
C LYS A 79 -22.24 -1.77 2.80
N PRO A 80 -22.39 -1.72 1.48
CA PRO A 80 -21.95 -0.55 0.71
C PRO A 80 -22.55 0.74 1.28
N SER A 81 -21.72 1.76 1.47
CA SER A 81 -22.15 3.08 1.93
C SER A 81 -21.57 4.16 1.01
N THR A 82 -22.27 5.29 0.95
CA THR A 82 -21.77 6.52 0.34
C THR A 82 -21.02 7.39 1.37
N ASP A 83 -21.05 7.01 2.64
CA ASP A 83 -20.26 7.67 3.67
C ASP A 83 -18.78 7.48 3.41
N ARG A 84 -18.03 8.55 3.58
CA ARG A 84 -16.59 8.57 3.29
C ARG A 84 -15.80 8.42 4.56
N SER A 85 -14.74 7.60 4.48
CA SER A 85 -13.76 7.43 5.55
C SER A 85 -12.39 7.13 4.98
N THR A 86 -11.35 7.40 5.74
CA THR A 86 -9.99 6.91 5.47
C THR A 86 -9.76 5.52 6.03
N GLU A 87 -10.61 5.05 6.96
CA GLU A 87 -10.43 3.78 7.67
C GLU A 87 -11.72 2.98 7.68
N TYR A 88 -11.60 1.69 7.44
CA TYR A 88 -12.68 0.72 7.46
C TYR A 88 -12.30 -0.49 8.29
N HIS A 89 -13.18 -0.89 9.19
CA HIS A 89 -13.10 -2.08 10.00
C HIS A 89 -14.24 -3.00 9.60
N ILE A 90 -13.91 -4.14 9.03
CA ILE A 90 -14.90 -5.09 8.52
C ILE A 90 -14.79 -6.38 9.32
N PRO A 91 -15.84 -6.73 10.10
CA PRO A 91 -15.87 -7.99 10.83
C PRO A 91 -15.70 -9.18 9.88
N MET A 92 -14.84 -10.12 10.27
CA MET A 92 -14.55 -11.31 9.49
C MET A 92 -15.17 -12.55 10.15
N PRO A 93 -15.63 -13.52 9.35
CA PRO A 93 -16.14 -14.78 9.91
C PRO A 93 -15.03 -15.54 10.61
N ALA A 94 -15.36 -16.24 11.71
CA ALA A 94 -14.40 -16.92 12.57
C ALA A 94 -13.62 -18.07 11.88
N MET A 95 -14.19 -18.68 10.85
CA MET A 95 -13.58 -19.82 10.17
C MET A 95 -12.95 -19.39 8.85
N GLN A 96 -11.67 -19.04 8.90
CA GLN A 96 -10.86 -18.71 7.75
C GLN A 96 -9.61 -19.57 7.78
N MET A 97 -9.29 -20.23 6.68
CA MET A 97 -8.07 -21.03 6.52
C MET A 97 -7.56 -20.96 5.09
N GLY A 98 -6.24 -21.03 4.92
CA GLY A 98 -5.58 -21.01 3.64
C GLY A 98 -5.50 -19.61 3.03
N SER A 99 -5.30 -19.53 1.73
CA SER A 99 -5.17 -18.27 1.00
C SER A 99 -6.53 -17.60 0.80
N LEU A 100 -6.61 -16.34 1.12
CA LEU A 100 -7.80 -15.49 1.02
C LEU A 100 -7.48 -14.31 0.11
N LYS A 101 -8.31 -14.07 -0.90
CA LYS A 101 -8.22 -12.93 -1.82
C LYS A 101 -9.28 -11.91 -1.45
N VAL A 102 -8.86 -10.70 -1.22
CA VAL A 102 -9.70 -9.53 -0.96
C VAL A 102 -9.81 -8.70 -2.23
N GLU A 103 -11.03 -8.40 -2.66
CA GLU A 103 -11.32 -7.49 -3.77
C GLU A 103 -12.15 -6.33 -3.23
N TRP A 104 -11.77 -5.11 -3.56
CA TRP A 104 -12.49 -3.92 -3.13
C TRP A 104 -12.68 -2.92 -4.26
N ALA A 105 -13.73 -2.08 -4.11
CA ALA A 105 -13.96 -0.91 -4.94
C ALA A 105 -14.34 0.27 -4.05
N ALA A 106 -13.71 1.41 -4.30
CA ALA A 106 -13.94 2.64 -3.56
C ALA A 106 -14.08 3.83 -4.51
N ILE A 107 -14.92 4.79 -4.12
CA ILE A 107 -15.14 6.03 -4.86
C ILE A 107 -14.41 7.16 -4.13
N GLY A 108 -13.44 7.78 -4.80
CA GLY A 108 -12.69 8.93 -4.30
C GLY A 108 -13.52 10.22 -4.26
N GLU A 109 -12.95 11.29 -3.70
CA GLU A 109 -13.57 12.61 -3.64
C GLU A 109 -13.87 13.18 -5.03
N ASP A 110 -13.06 12.84 -6.02
CA ASP A 110 -13.21 13.22 -7.42
C ASP A 110 -14.32 12.44 -8.17
N GLY A 111 -15.00 11.51 -7.47
CA GLY A 111 -16.06 10.66 -8.02
C GLY A 111 -15.56 9.48 -8.84
N HIS A 112 -14.25 9.29 -9.02
CA HIS A 112 -13.72 8.14 -9.74
C HIS A 112 -13.73 6.90 -8.86
N THR A 113 -14.06 5.75 -9.48
CA THR A 113 -14.01 4.45 -8.82
C THR A 113 -12.64 3.82 -9.03
N VAL A 114 -12.00 3.46 -7.94
CA VAL A 114 -10.76 2.67 -7.92
C VAL A 114 -11.09 1.28 -7.44
N THR A 115 -10.56 0.26 -8.12
CA THR A 115 -10.68 -1.15 -7.74
C THR A 115 -9.29 -1.75 -7.61
N ASN A 116 -9.10 -2.62 -6.62
CA ASN A 116 -7.86 -3.38 -6.49
C ASN A 116 -8.10 -4.67 -5.71
N THR A 117 -7.07 -5.51 -5.65
CA THR A 117 -7.06 -6.78 -4.93
C THR A 117 -5.78 -6.93 -4.14
N PHE A 118 -5.86 -7.66 -3.03
CA PHE A 118 -4.71 -8.17 -2.30
C PHE A 118 -5.05 -9.55 -1.71
N ALA A 119 -4.05 -10.27 -1.23
CA ALA A 119 -4.26 -11.59 -0.64
C ALA A 119 -3.45 -11.76 0.64
N TYR A 120 -3.96 -12.58 1.55
CA TYR A 120 -3.24 -13.04 2.73
C TYR A 120 -3.53 -14.53 2.98
N THR A 121 -2.73 -15.17 3.81
CA THR A 121 -2.90 -16.60 4.14
C THR A 121 -3.09 -16.78 5.63
N VAL A 122 -4.10 -17.56 6.03
CA VAL A 122 -4.26 -18.03 7.39
C VAL A 122 -3.71 -19.44 7.49
N ASP A 123 -2.58 -19.59 8.19
CA ASP A 123 -1.91 -20.87 8.41
C ASP A 123 -1.62 -21.06 9.90
N PRO A 124 -2.41 -21.86 10.63
CA PRO A 124 -2.18 -22.12 12.05
C PRO A 124 -0.81 -22.75 12.36
N ALA A 125 -0.16 -23.35 11.36
CA ALA A 125 1.16 -23.92 11.51
C ALA A 125 2.28 -22.91 11.28
N ALA A 126 1.97 -21.72 10.76
CA ALA A 126 2.95 -20.66 10.59
C ALA A 126 3.42 -20.20 11.98
N SER A 127 4.68 -20.53 12.30
CA SER A 127 5.32 -19.95 13.48
C SER A 127 5.37 -18.45 13.29
N ALA A 128 5.04 -17.70 14.36
CA ALA A 128 5.25 -16.25 14.37
C ALA A 128 6.77 -15.97 14.25
N HIS A 129 7.29 -16.00 13.05
CA HIS A 129 8.63 -15.53 12.76
C HIS A 129 8.60 -14.01 12.85
N GLY A 130 8.85 -13.52 14.09
CA GLY A 130 9.20 -12.14 14.29
C GLY A 130 10.35 -11.78 13.34
N HIS A 131 10.23 -10.64 12.69
CA HIS A 131 11.32 -10.02 11.92
C HIS A 131 12.48 -9.73 12.87
N GLY A 132 13.33 -10.71 13.05
CA GLY A 132 14.68 -10.56 13.57
C GLY A 132 15.61 -10.58 12.37
N ALA A 133 15.87 -9.43 11.79
CA ALA A 133 17.00 -9.27 10.90
C ALA A 133 18.25 -9.22 11.77
N ASP A 134 18.73 -10.40 12.20
CA ASP A 134 20.06 -10.56 12.75
C ASP A 134 21.03 -10.61 11.59
N HIS A 135 21.59 -9.45 11.29
CA HIS A 135 22.85 -9.38 10.55
C HIS A 135 23.97 -9.86 11.48
N GLN A 136 24.25 -11.17 11.44
CA GLN A 136 25.48 -11.70 11.98
C GLN A 136 26.62 -11.30 11.05
N HIS A 137 27.31 -10.24 11.40
CA HIS A 137 28.66 -9.99 10.92
C HIS A 137 29.57 -11.07 11.48
N SER A 138 29.95 -12.01 10.66
CA SER A 138 31.05 -12.91 10.92
C SER A 138 32.34 -12.11 10.75
N GLU A 139 32.92 -11.63 11.85
CA GLU A 139 34.30 -11.15 11.87
C GLU A 139 35.21 -12.36 11.79
N GLU A 140 35.79 -12.57 10.63
CA GLU A 140 36.90 -13.49 10.47
C GLU A 140 38.14 -12.88 11.14
N HIS A 141 38.46 -13.35 12.33
CA HIS A 141 39.75 -13.12 12.91
C HIS A 141 40.83 -13.97 12.23
N HIS A 142 41.55 -13.36 11.30
CA HIS A 142 42.88 -13.83 10.92
C HIS A 142 43.84 -13.63 12.07
N ALA A 143 44.11 -14.69 12.83
CA ALA A 143 45.26 -14.78 13.67
C ALA A 143 46.38 -15.47 12.91
N ALA A 144 47.27 -14.67 12.37
CA ALA A 144 48.58 -15.13 11.92
C ALA A 144 49.45 -15.38 13.15
N HIS A 145 49.89 -16.59 13.39
CA HIS A 145 51.03 -16.89 14.23
C HIS A 145 52.17 -17.45 13.40
N GLY A 146 53.07 -16.53 13.11
CA GLY A 146 54.40 -16.88 12.65
C GLY A 146 55.23 -17.51 13.78
N GLY A 147 56.12 -18.35 13.34
CA GLY A 147 56.98 -19.25 13.96
C GLY A 147 57.82 -18.79 15.12
N ASP A 148 58.48 -19.65 15.75
CA ASP A 148 59.93 -19.65 15.72
C ASP A 148 60.48 -20.99 16.23
N SER A 149 61.43 -21.48 15.47
CA SER A 149 62.36 -22.55 15.74
C SER A 149 63.19 -22.24 17.01
N HIS A 150 63.48 -23.22 17.82
CA HIS A 150 64.84 -23.43 18.31
C HIS A 150 65.11 -24.90 18.69
N ALA A 151 66.20 -25.34 18.13
CA ALA A 151 66.90 -26.58 18.39
C ALA A 151 67.51 -26.65 19.80
N HIS A 152 67.49 -27.82 20.37
CA HIS A 152 68.65 -28.50 20.98
C HIS A 152 68.30 -29.98 21.16
#